data_fe9d5ec5575c368669028b5c0ec05be3
#
_entry.id   fe9d5ec5575c368669028b5c0ec05be3
#
_cell.length_a   1.000
_cell.length_b   1.000
_cell.length_c   1.000
_cell.angle_alpha   90.00
_cell.angle_beta   90.00
_cell.angle_gamma   90.00
#
_symmetry.space_group_name_H-M   'P 1'
#
loop_
_entity.id
_entity.type
_entity.pdbx_description
1 polymer ?
#
loop_
_entity_poly.entity_id
_entity_poly.type
_entity_poly.pdbx_seq_one_letter_code
_entity_poly.pdbx_strand_id
1 'polypeptide(L)'
;MEQKEGLSDEINLFDYLKVIQRHKKLIIIIIAISVVVSVVRALLTPPVYEAKAIITPASQPSGMGVLAMQFGIAAPTPSSVTEIVNLLNSNILREKVIKKNNLLPVLLGTEAKNKKDSSENKRIWNALRALQGILKISYKQKDNIIEISAQFNDPDMAVKIINYTVTELTEHMSSETRRVVETNKKYLESQLSATADPFIKAKIYSLIAQQVEQAMMAEVKENFAFKVLDPPRVPDQRIKPQRRRMVMRAFVASLFVGIFMAFLKEYVDKVRSDKSGKI
;
A
#
# COMPACT_ATOMS: atom_id res chain seq x y z
N MET A 1 -28.52 71.71 -4.55
CA MET A 1 -27.26 71.00 -4.28
C MET A 1 -27.54 69.98 -3.20
N GLU A 2 -27.95 68.82 -3.59
CA GLU A 2 -28.15 67.67 -2.68
C GLU A 2 -26.88 66.82 -2.64
N GLN A 3 -26.21 66.79 -1.51
CA GLN A 3 -25.13 65.86 -1.24
C GLN A 3 -25.71 64.47 -1.04
N LYS A 4 -25.48 63.59 -1.99
CA LYS A 4 -25.61 62.14 -1.80
C LYS A 4 -24.52 61.70 -0.82
N GLU A 5 -24.91 61.47 0.41
CA GLU A 5 -24.11 60.65 1.35
C GLU A 5 -23.91 59.26 0.76
N GLY A 6 -22.71 59.00 0.27
CA GLY A 6 -22.27 57.65 -0.07
C GLY A 6 -22.23 56.81 1.17
N LEU A 7 -23.13 55.83 1.27
CA LEU A 7 -22.99 54.71 2.22
C LEU A 7 -21.69 53.95 1.84
N SER A 8 -20.62 54.33 2.49
CA SER A 8 -19.45 53.45 2.60
C SER A 8 -19.84 52.30 3.54
N ASP A 9 -20.19 51.19 2.92
CA ASP A 9 -20.34 49.91 3.61
C ASP A 9 -18.95 49.45 4.08
N GLU A 10 -18.38 50.20 5.04
CA GLU A 10 -17.16 49.82 5.69
C GLU A 10 -17.44 48.53 6.52
N ILE A 11 -17.00 47.42 5.98
CA ILE A 11 -17.07 46.14 6.65
C ILE A 11 -16.32 46.25 7.96
N ASN A 12 -17.05 46.55 9.05
CA ASN A 12 -16.47 46.83 10.36
C ASN A 12 -16.11 45.50 11.03
N LEU A 13 -14.84 45.11 10.98
CA LEU A 13 -14.30 43.89 11.61
C LEU A 13 -14.71 43.76 13.09
N PHE A 14 -14.99 44.87 13.77
CA PHE A 14 -15.47 44.89 15.16
C PHE A 14 -16.87 44.30 15.30
N ASP A 15 -17.73 44.40 14.28
CA ASP A 15 -19.09 43.85 14.34
C ASP A 15 -19.08 42.33 14.25
N TYR A 16 -18.15 41.75 13.48
CA TYR A 16 -17.95 40.31 13.46
C TYR A 16 -17.46 39.76 14.81
N LEU A 17 -16.57 40.49 15.49
CA LEU A 17 -16.12 40.13 16.83
C LEU A 17 -17.24 40.20 17.87
N LYS A 18 -18.17 41.19 17.78
CA LYS A 18 -19.33 41.26 18.66
C LYS A 18 -20.28 40.09 18.48
N VAL A 19 -20.53 39.62 17.25
CA VAL A 19 -21.35 38.46 16.96
C VAL A 19 -20.76 37.20 17.58
N ILE A 20 -19.44 37.01 17.44
CA ILE A 20 -18.73 35.86 18.05
C ILE A 20 -18.84 35.91 19.60
N GLN A 21 -18.64 37.08 20.21
CA GLN A 21 -18.76 37.24 21.64
C GLN A 21 -20.20 37.02 22.15
N ARG A 22 -21.20 37.50 21.41
CA ARG A 22 -22.61 37.32 21.74
C ARG A 22 -23.03 35.84 21.71
N HIS A 23 -22.53 35.07 20.72
CA HIS A 23 -22.86 33.65 20.55
C HIS A 23 -21.77 32.69 21.03
N LYS A 24 -20.82 33.15 21.90
CA LYS A 24 -19.73 32.31 22.43
C LYS A 24 -20.21 31.01 23.08
N LYS A 25 -21.34 31.02 23.79
CA LYS A 25 -21.93 29.81 24.42
C LYS A 25 -22.31 28.76 23.36
N LEU A 26 -22.88 29.18 22.22
CA LEU A 26 -23.27 28.31 21.14
C LEU A 26 -22.02 27.70 20.48
N ILE A 27 -21.00 28.51 20.22
CA ILE A 27 -19.73 28.05 19.64
C ILE A 27 -19.06 27.01 20.56
N ILE A 28 -18.98 27.30 21.85
CA ILE A 28 -18.37 26.40 22.86
C ILE A 28 -19.15 25.08 22.94
N ILE A 29 -20.48 25.09 22.90
CA ILE A 29 -21.32 23.88 22.93
C ILE A 29 -21.05 23.01 21.68
N ILE A 30 -21.00 23.63 20.50
CA ILE A 30 -20.70 22.90 19.23
C ILE A 30 -19.30 22.25 19.30
N ILE A 31 -18.31 22.98 19.76
CA ILE A 31 -16.93 22.47 19.92
C ILE A 31 -16.92 21.32 20.94
N ALA A 32 -17.55 21.49 22.10
CA ALA A 32 -17.58 20.47 23.14
C ALA A 32 -18.22 19.16 22.63
N ILE A 33 -19.38 19.25 21.97
CA ILE A 33 -20.06 18.07 21.40
C ILE A 33 -19.17 17.40 20.34
N SER A 34 -18.57 18.17 19.43
CA SER A 34 -17.71 17.65 18.36
C SER A 34 -16.47 16.93 18.92
N VAL A 35 -15.82 17.52 19.93
CA VAL A 35 -14.66 16.92 20.59
C VAL A 35 -15.06 15.62 21.31
N VAL A 36 -16.16 15.62 22.05
CA VAL A 36 -16.64 14.39 22.73
C VAL A 36 -16.91 13.28 21.70
N VAL A 37 -17.64 13.57 20.63
CA VAL A 37 -17.92 12.59 19.56
C VAL A 37 -16.62 12.09 18.94
N SER A 38 -15.64 12.97 18.68
CA SER A 38 -14.35 12.59 18.14
C SER A 38 -13.55 11.69 19.08
N VAL A 39 -13.57 11.95 20.38
CA VAL A 39 -12.89 11.14 21.40
C VAL A 39 -13.53 9.75 21.47
N VAL A 40 -14.88 9.68 21.55
CA VAL A 40 -15.61 8.42 21.57
C VAL A 40 -15.28 7.59 20.33
N ARG A 41 -15.29 8.20 19.15
CA ARG A 41 -14.95 7.53 17.89
C ARG A 41 -13.49 7.06 17.85
N ALA A 42 -12.55 7.86 18.39
CA ALA A 42 -11.13 7.49 18.47
C ALA A 42 -10.86 6.34 19.45
N LEU A 43 -11.72 6.15 20.46
CA LEU A 43 -11.64 5.03 21.40
C LEU A 43 -12.24 3.74 20.83
N LEU A 44 -13.35 3.84 20.10
CA LEU A 44 -14.05 2.71 19.50
C LEU A 44 -13.36 2.14 18.25
N THR A 45 -12.50 2.94 17.58
CA THR A 45 -11.78 2.47 16.39
C THR A 45 -10.71 1.46 16.79
N PRO A 46 -10.69 0.25 16.19
CA PRO A 46 -9.68 -0.77 16.50
C PRO A 46 -8.27 -0.29 16.15
N PRO A 47 -7.26 -0.70 16.92
CA PRO A 47 -5.86 -0.39 16.63
C PRO A 47 -5.42 -1.08 15.34
N VAL A 48 -4.55 -0.45 14.59
CA VAL A 48 -3.88 -1.01 13.40
C VAL A 48 -2.39 -0.90 13.61
N TYR A 49 -1.71 -2.01 13.38
CA TYR A 49 -0.26 -2.14 13.48
C TYR A 49 0.34 -2.25 12.08
N GLU A 50 1.58 -1.84 11.91
CA GLU A 50 2.30 -1.94 10.64
C GLU A 50 3.61 -2.69 10.86
N ALA A 51 3.73 -3.85 10.22
CA ALA A 51 5.00 -4.53 10.06
C ALA A 51 5.66 -4.09 8.75
N LYS A 52 6.99 -4.16 8.69
CA LYS A 52 7.77 -3.80 7.50
C LYS A 52 8.89 -4.80 7.29
N ALA A 53 9.19 -5.07 6.01
CA ALA A 53 10.39 -5.77 5.58
C ALA A 53 11.06 -4.96 4.47
N ILE A 54 12.38 -5.05 4.40
CA ILE A 54 13.17 -4.40 3.36
C ILE A 54 13.93 -5.48 2.60
N ILE A 55 13.73 -5.51 1.29
CA ILE A 55 14.46 -6.39 0.38
C ILE A 55 15.22 -5.57 -0.67
N THR A 56 16.32 -6.11 -1.16
CA THR A 56 17.08 -5.56 -2.28
C THR A 56 17.25 -6.63 -3.36
N PRO A 57 17.19 -6.28 -4.64
CA PRO A 57 17.50 -7.22 -5.71
C PRO A 57 18.90 -7.80 -5.53
N ALA A 58 19.06 -9.07 -5.83
CA ALA A 58 20.39 -9.69 -5.81
C ALA A 58 21.22 -9.13 -6.98
N SER A 59 22.35 -8.50 -6.67
CA SER A 59 23.35 -8.16 -7.69
C SER A 59 24.06 -9.42 -8.10
N GLN A 60 23.94 -9.79 -9.38
CA GLN A 60 24.80 -10.84 -9.93
C GLN A 60 26.25 -10.36 -10.03
N PRO A 61 27.25 -11.25 -9.85
CA PRO A 61 28.63 -10.90 -10.10
C PRO A 61 28.80 -10.46 -11.56
N SER A 62 29.28 -9.25 -11.76
CA SER A 62 29.39 -8.55 -13.05
C SER A 62 30.27 -9.22 -14.08
N GLY A 63 30.95 -10.34 -13.76
CA GLY A 63 31.86 -11.02 -14.70
C GLY A 63 31.17 -11.83 -15.81
N MET A 64 29.99 -12.38 -15.55
CA MET A 64 29.29 -13.26 -16.50
C MET A 64 28.44 -12.48 -17.52
N GLY A 65 27.93 -11.32 -17.19
CA GLY A 65 27.16 -10.47 -18.10
C GLY A 65 28.02 -9.91 -19.27
N VAL A 66 29.28 -9.61 -19.01
CA VAL A 66 30.20 -9.07 -20.02
C VAL A 66 30.56 -10.12 -21.09
N LEU A 67 30.76 -11.37 -20.68
CA LEU A 67 31.03 -12.48 -21.63
C LEU A 67 29.81 -12.83 -22.47
N ALA A 68 28.61 -12.83 -21.89
CA ALA A 68 27.36 -13.10 -22.61
C ALA A 68 27.08 -12.01 -23.66
N MET A 69 27.31 -10.72 -23.34
CA MET A 69 27.17 -9.60 -24.28
C MET A 69 28.16 -9.70 -25.46
N GLN A 70 29.38 -10.15 -25.22
CA GLN A 70 30.39 -10.25 -26.25
C GLN A 70 30.03 -11.28 -27.34
N PHE A 71 29.15 -12.22 -27.03
CA PHE A 71 28.71 -13.26 -27.96
C PHE A 71 27.24 -13.08 -28.42
N GLY A 72 26.63 -11.90 -28.19
CA GLY A 72 25.28 -11.63 -28.65
C GLY A 72 24.18 -12.46 -27.94
N ILE A 73 24.51 -13.08 -26.82
CA ILE A 73 23.60 -13.85 -26.01
C ILE A 73 23.03 -12.89 -24.96
N ALA A 74 21.70 -12.76 -24.90
CA ALA A 74 21.09 -12.06 -23.80
C ALA A 74 21.53 -12.76 -22.51
N ALA A 75 22.40 -12.10 -21.72
CA ALA A 75 22.68 -12.57 -20.38
C ALA A 75 21.35 -12.71 -19.66
N PRO A 76 21.13 -13.80 -18.90
CA PRO A 76 19.98 -13.84 -18.02
C PRO A 76 20.07 -12.61 -17.14
N THR A 77 19.21 -11.63 -17.42
CA THR A 77 19.17 -10.40 -16.62
C THR A 77 18.75 -10.82 -15.21
N PRO A 78 19.47 -10.40 -14.17
CA PRO A 78 18.97 -10.53 -12.82
C PRO A 78 17.57 -9.95 -12.82
N SER A 79 16.66 -10.61 -12.13
CA SER A 79 15.26 -10.15 -12.02
C SER A 79 15.26 -8.66 -11.76
N SER A 80 14.80 -7.89 -12.71
CA SER A 80 14.88 -6.43 -12.60
C SER A 80 14.04 -6.04 -11.40
N VAL A 81 14.45 -4.98 -10.68
CA VAL A 81 13.65 -4.44 -9.58
C VAL A 81 12.19 -4.28 -9.99
N THR A 82 11.98 -3.83 -11.23
CA THR A 82 10.65 -3.66 -11.84
C THR A 82 9.89 -4.98 -11.91
N GLU A 83 10.54 -6.08 -12.25
CA GLU A 83 9.93 -7.42 -12.28
C GLU A 83 9.49 -7.87 -10.89
N ILE A 84 10.36 -7.73 -9.87
CA ILE A 84 10.04 -8.05 -8.49
C ILE A 84 8.86 -7.21 -7.99
N VAL A 85 8.87 -5.90 -8.24
CA VAL A 85 7.79 -4.98 -7.84
C VAL A 85 6.48 -5.33 -8.56
N ASN A 86 6.53 -5.61 -9.85
CA ASN A 86 5.35 -6.00 -10.62
C ASN A 86 4.78 -7.33 -10.14
N LEU A 87 5.65 -8.29 -9.83
CA LEU A 87 5.24 -9.59 -9.29
C LEU A 87 4.59 -9.46 -7.92
N LEU A 88 5.19 -8.68 -7.01
CA LEU A 88 4.61 -8.36 -5.69
C LEU A 88 3.24 -7.68 -5.79
N ASN A 89 3.02 -6.89 -6.83
CA ASN A 89 1.74 -6.23 -7.09
C ASN A 89 0.77 -7.10 -7.89
N SER A 90 1.21 -8.26 -8.42
CA SER A 90 0.39 -9.12 -9.26
C SER A 90 -0.71 -9.83 -8.46
N ASN A 91 -1.86 -10.03 -9.10
CA ASN A 91 -2.93 -10.85 -8.52
C ASN A 91 -2.54 -12.33 -8.42
N ILE A 92 -1.66 -12.81 -9.31
CA ILE A 92 -1.18 -14.20 -9.32
C ILE A 92 -0.46 -14.52 -8.01
N LEU A 93 0.49 -13.67 -7.59
CA LEU A 93 1.21 -13.86 -6.35
C LEU A 93 0.29 -13.74 -5.13
N ARG A 94 -0.56 -12.70 -5.11
CA ARG A 94 -1.52 -12.48 -4.01
C ARG A 94 -2.50 -13.64 -3.84
N GLU A 95 -2.98 -14.21 -4.94
CA GLU A 95 -3.87 -15.37 -4.92
C GLU A 95 -3.17 -16.61 -4.35
N LYS A 96 -1.90 -16.86 -4.73
CA LYS A 96 -1.07 -17.92 -4.14
C LYS A 96 -0.91 -17.73 -2.64
N VAL A 97 -0.55 -16.52 -2.20
CA VAL A 97 -0.43 -16.17 -0.77
C VAL A 97 -1.73 -16.46 -0.01
N ILE A 98 -2.87 -16.07 -0.56
CA ILE A 98 -4.18 -16.29 0.05
C ILE A 98 -4.52 -17.77 0.15
N LYS A 99 -4.39 -18.51 -0.97
CA LYS A 99 -4.79 -19.93 -1.05
C LYS A 99 -3.89 -20.82 -0.21
N LYS A 100 -2.57 -20.69 -0.37
CA LYS A 100 -1.60 -21.57 0.28
C LYS A 100 -1.59 -21.41 1.80
N ASN A 101 -1.78 -20.18 2.28
CA ASN A 101 -1.76 -19.87 3.71
C ASN A 101 -3.15 -19.76 4.35
N ASN A 102 -4.20 -20.17 3.61
CA ASN A 102 -5.59 -20.17 4.07
C ASN A 102 -6.02 -18.84 4.69
N LEU A 103 -5.67 -17.71 4.04
CA LEU A 103 -5.95 -16.37 4.55
C LEU A 103 -7.39 -15.90 4.32
N LEU A 104 -8.22 -16.64 3.59
CA LEU A 104 -9.61 -16.28 3.33
C LEU A 104 -10.42 -15.93 4.59
N PRO A 105 -10.38 -16.74 5.68
CA PRO A 105 -11.11 -16.42 6.91
C PRO A 105 -10.58 -15.16 7.62
N VAL A 106 -9.28 -14.92 7.54
CA VAL A 106 -8.61 -13.80 8.17
C VAL A 106 -8.94 -12.49 7.46
N LEU A 107 -8.94 -12.51 6.12
CA LEU A 107 -9.16 -11.33 5.29
C LEU A 107 -10.63 -10.93 5.18
N LEU A 108 -11.53 -11.90 5.17
CA LEU A 108 -12.98 -11.70 5.00
C LEU A 108 -13.75 -11.67 6.32
N GLY A 109 -13.16 -12.11 7.44
CA GLY A 109 -13.79 -12.10 8.75
C GLY A 109 -15.17 -12.79 8.76
N THR A 110 -16.19 -12.07 9.22
CA THR A 110 -17.59 -12.56 9.28
C THR A 110 -18.23 -12.82 7.91
N GLU A 111 -17.76 -12.17 6.85
CA GLU A 111 -18.25 -12.42 5.48
C GLU A 111 -17.84 -13.83 4.99
N ALA A 112 -16.75 -14.39 5.52
CA ALA A 112 -16.35 -15.76 5.21
C ALA A 112 -17.36 -16.80 5.73
N LYS A 113 -18.15 -16.48 6.76
CA LYS A 113 -19.15 -17.38 7.37
C LYS A 113 -20.46 -17.46 6.59
N ASN A 114 -20.77 -16.46 5.77
CA ASN A 114 -21.97 -16.46 4.92
C ASN A 114 -21.74 -17.34 3.68
N LYS A 115 -21.70 -18.65 3.90
CA LYS A 115 -21.45 -19.69 2.90
C LYS A 115 -22.53 -19.80 1.80
N LYS A 116 -23.69 -19.16 1.93
CA LYS A 116 -24.86 -19.49 1.11
C LYS A 116 -24.99 -18.80 -0.24
N ASP A 117 -24.26 -17.66 -0.51
CA ASP A 117 -24.60 -16.84 -1.68
C ASP A 117 -23.42 -16.34 -2.56
N SER A 118 -22.18 -16.71 -2.28
CA SER A 118 -21.07 -16.18 -3.06
C SER A 118 -20.29 -17.31 -3.72
N SER A 119 -20.21 -17.31 -5.05
CA SER A 119 -19.30 -18.20 -5.80
C SER A 119 -17.88 -18.06 -5.27
N GLU A 120 -17.10 -19.12 -5.27
CA GLU A 120 -15.71 -19.17 -4.82
C GLU A 120 -14.87 -18.04 -5.45
N ASN A 121 -15.08 -17.78 -6.73
CA ASN A 121 -14.42 -16.68 -7.45
C ASN A 121 -14.70 -15.32 -6.83
N LYS A 122 -15.94 -15.02 -6.42
CA LYS A 122 -16.28 -13.75 -5.77
C LYS A 122 -15.58 -13.59 -4.42
N ARG A 123 -15.44 -14.67 -3.66
CA ARG A 123 -14.71 -14.68 -2.38
C ARG A 123 -13.22 -14.43 -2.58
N ILE A 124 -12.61 -15.04 -3.59
CA ILE A 124 -11.20 -14.80 -3.94
C ILE A 124 -10.99 -13.33 -4.35
N TRP A 125 -11.86 -12.75 -5.18
CA TRP A 125 -11.77 -11.35 -5.56
C TRP A 125 -11.91 -10.39 -4.37
N ASN A 126 -12.79 -10.69 -3.42
CA ASN A 126 -12.92 -9.90 -2.20
C ASN A 126 -11.66 -9.99 -1.33
N ALA A 127 -11.10 -11.18 -1.20
CA ALA A 127 -9.85 -11.41 -0.47
C ALA A 127 -8.65 -10.72 -1.14
N LEU A 128 -8.56 -10.73 -2.47
CA LEU A 128 -7.52 -10.00 -3.23
C LEU A 128 -7.59 -8.50 -2.96
N ARG A 129 -8.81 -7.91 -3.00
CA ARG A 129 -9.01 -6.49 -2.67
C ARG A 129 -8.66 -6.17 -1.21
N ALA A 130 -9.03 -7.04 -0.28
CA ALA A 130 -8.68 -6.88 1.13
C ALA A 130 -7.16 -6.93 1.33
N LEU A 131 -6.47 -7.92 0.73
CA LEU A 131 -5.02 -8.03 0.81
C LEU A 131 -4.31 -6.83 0.15
N GLN A 132 -4.83 -6.32 -0.96
CA GLN A 132 -4.32 -5.10 -1.61
C GLN A 132 -4.42 -3.86 -0.72
N GLY A 133 -5.47 -3.76 0.11
CA GLY A 133 -5.61 -2.69 1.09
C GLY A 133 -4.66 -2.82 2.28
N ILE A 134 -4.28 -4.03 2.63
CA ILE A 134 -3.40 -4.36 3.76
C ILE A 134 -1.92 -4.25 3.36
N LEU A 135 -1.55 -4.85 2.24
CA LEU A 135 -0.16 -4.96 1.76
C LEU A 135 0.19 -3.78 0.85
N LYS A 136 1.25 -3.07 1.20
CA LYS A 136 1.78 -1.95 0.41
C LYS A 136 3.22 -2.21 0.02
N ILE A 137 3.51 -2.02 -1.26
CA ILE A 137 4.83 -2.19 -1.84
C ILE A 137 5.33 -0.81 -2.27
N SER A 138 6.52 -0.43 -1.82
CA SER A 138 7.16 0.84 -2.16
C SER A 138 8.58 0.61 -2.62
N TYR A 139 8.92 1.04 -3.83
CA TYR A 139 10.27 1.01 -4.36
C TYR A 139 10.97 2.36 -4.13
N LYS A 140 12.10 2.34 -3.43
CA LYS A 140 12.96 3.50 -3.21
C LYS A 140 14.14 3.44 -4.18
N GLN A 141 14.01 4.13 -5.29
CA GLN A 141 14.96 4.09 -6.40
C GLN A 141 16.38 4.54 -6.00
N LYS A 142 16.50 5.54 -5.12
CA LYS A 142 17.82 6.05 -4.67
C LYS A 142 18.64 4.98 -3.94
N ASP A 143 17.98 4.18 -3.14
CA ASP A 143 18.62 3.18 -2.27
C ASP A 143 18.57 1.77 -2.88
N ASN A 144 17.90 1.63 -4.03
CA ASN A 144 17.67 0.35 -4.71
C ASN A 144 17.03 -0.71 -3.80
N ILE A 145 16.08 -0.29 -2.96
CA ILE A 145 15.39 -1.15 -2.00
C ILE A 145 13.89 -1.17 -2.24
N ILE A 146 13.28 -2.31 -1.95
CA ILE A 146 11.84 -2.50 -1.97
C ILE A 146 11.38 -2.66 -0.52
N GLU A 147 10.53 -1.75 -0.07
CA GLU A 147 9.88 -1.80 1.23
C GLU A 147 8.52 -2.48 1.08
N ILE A 148 8.33 -3.57 1.79
CA ILE A 148 7.06 -4.31 1.88
C ILE A 148 6.48 -4.00 3.24
N SER A 149 5.28 -3.43 3.31
CA SER A 149 4.59 -3.14 4.57
C SER A 149 3.20 -3.75 4.59
N ALA A 150 2.80 -4.27 5.75
CA ALA A 150 1.47 -4.81 5.98
C ALA A 150 0.81 -4.12 7.18
N GLN A 151 -0.41 -3.62 6.99
CA GLN A 151 -1.20 -2.97 8.02
C GLN A 151 -2.36 -3.88 8.44
N PHE A 152 -2.33 -4.36 9.68
CA PHE A 152 -3.37 -5.25 10.19
C PHE A 152 -3.71 -4.96 11.67
N ASN A 153 -4.86 -5.44 12.13
CA ASN A 153 -5.28 -5.23 13.52
C ASN A 153 -4.50 -6.06 14.52
N ASP A 154 -4.03 -7.22 14.09
CA ASP A 154 -3.16 -8.12 14.86
C ASP A 154 -1.71 -7.92 14.39
N PRO A 155 -0.78 -7.54 15.30
CA PRO A 155 0.62 -7.30 14.96
C PRO A 155 1.34 -8.57 14.47
N ASP A 156 1.02 -9.76 15.02
CA ASP A 156 1.61 -11.02 14.58
C ASP A 156 1.15 -11.41 13.17
N MET A 157 -0.14 -11.16 12.87
CA MET A 157 -0.68 -11.40 11.54
C MET A 157 -0.06 -10.46 10.49
N ALA A 158 0.24 -9.20 10.85
CA ALA A 158 0.93 -8.28 9.95
C ALA A 158 2.31 -8.83 9.52
N VAL A 159 3.07 -9.39 10.46
CA VAL A 159 4.36 -10.05 10.19
C VAL A 159 4.18 -11.31 9.34
N LYS A 160 3.21 -12.17 9.68
CA LYS A 160 2.92 -13.40 8.93
C LYS A 160 2.58 -13.12 7.48
N ILE A 161 1.76 -12.10 7.21
CA ILE A 161 1.38 -11.72 5.83
C ILE A 161 2.60 -11.33 5.01
N ILE A 162 3.56 -10.60 5.59
CA ILE A 162 4.81 -10.23 4.90
C ILE A 162 5.65 -11.48 4.65
N ASN A 163 5.85 -12.33 5.68
CA ASN A 163 6.63 -13.57 5.54
C ASN A 163 6.04 -14.47 4.46
N TYR A 164 4.72 -14.68 4.44
CA TYR A 164 4.05 -15.45 3.40
C TYR A 164 4.27 -14.84 2.01
N THR A 165 4.20 -13.50 1.91
CA THR A 165 4.42 -12.81 0.64
C THR A 165 5.86 -13.00 0.14
N VAL A 166 6.86 -12.88 1.03
CA VAL A 166 8.28 -13.05 0.69
C VAL A 166 8.57 -14.51 0.31
N THR A 167 8.02 -15.47 1.06
CA THR A 167 8.18 -16.91 0.76
C THR A 167 7.57 -17.25 -0.60
N GLU A 168 6.34 -16.82 -0.87
CA GLU A 168 5.68 -17.09 -2.16
C GLU A 168 6.38 -16.38 -3.32
N LEU A 169 6.95 -15.20 -3.09
CA LEU A 169 7.79 -14.51 -4.07
C LEU A 169 9.02 -15.36 -4.42
N THR A 170 9.75 -15.85 -3.41
CA THR A 170 10.93 -16.69 -3.60
C THR A 170 10.59 -17.96 -4.37
N GLU A 171 9.53 -18.66 -3.98
CA GLU A 171 9.11 -19.90 -4.64
C GLU A 171 8.66 -19.67 -6.08
N HIS A 172 7.92 -18.58 -6.31
CA HIS A 172 7.46 -18.26 -7.67
C HIS A 172 8.64 -17.95 -8.59
N MET A 173 9.59 -17.13 -8.12
CA MET A 173 10.77 -16.77 -8.91
C MET A 173 11.67 -17.99 -9.17
N SER A 174 11.87 -18.84 -8.16
CA SER A 174 12.64 -20.08 -8.30
C SER A 174 11.98 -21.04 -9.31
N SER A 175 10.68 -21.25 -9.20
CA SER A 175 9.94 -22.13 -10.11
C SER A 175 9.94 -21.63 -11.55
N GLU A 176 9.80 -20.31 -11.74
CA GLU A 176 9.84 -19.71 -13.07
C GLU A 176 11.24 -19.78 -13.69
N THR A 177 12.29 -19.52 -12.91
CA THR A 177 13.67 -19.69 -13.37
C THR A 177 13.93 -21.11 -13.82
N ARG A 178 13.53 -22.13 -13.04
CA ARG A 178 13.68 -23.54 -13.44
C ARG A 178 12.93 -23.83 -14.75
N ARG A 179 11.70 -23.36 -14.88
CA ARG A 179 10.87 -23.56 -16.09
C ARG A 179 11.58 -22.98 -17.33
N VAL A 180 12.11 -21.78 -17.24
CA VAL A 180 12.82 -21.11 -18.32
C VAL A 180 14.11 -21.86 -18.67
N VAL A 181 14.89 -22.22 -17.66
CA VAL A 181 16.14 -23.00 -17.86
C VAL A 181 15.87 -24.33 -18.54
N GLU A 182 14.85 -25.05 -18.08
CA GLU A 182 14.51 -26.36 -18.68
C GLU A 182 14.08 -26.22 -20.14
N THR A 183 13.29 -25.18 -20.45
CA THR A 183 12.87 -24.88 -21.82
C THR A 183 14.07 -24.55 -22.70
N ASN A 184 14.97 -23.68 -22.22
CA ASN A 184 16.20 -23.30 -22.94
C ASN A 184 17.12 -24.51 -23.15
N LYS A 185 17.29 -25.35 -22.13
CA LYS A 185 18.11 -26.57 -22.19
C LYS A 185 17.57 -27.51 -23.27
N LYS A 186 16.27 -27.82 -23.30
CA LYS A 186 15.64 -28.65 -24.32
C LYS A 186 15.87 -28.09 -25.74
N TYR A 187 15.74 -26.78 -25.90
CA TYR A 187 16.02 -26.13 -27.18
C TYR A 187 17.47 -26.28 -27.59
N LEU A 188 18.43 -26.03 -26.69
CA LEU A 188 19.86 -26.16 -26.95
C LEU A 188 20.25 -27.63 -27.27
N GLU A 189 19.68 -28.60 -26.58
CA GLU A 189 19.89 -30.03 -26.86
C GLU A 189 19.38 -30.42 -28.26
N SER A 190 18.25 -29.87 -28.70
CA SER A 190 17.75 -30.07 -30.06
C SER A 190 18.67 -29.47 -31.13
N GLN A 191 19.26 -28.30 -30.87
CA GLN A 191 20.23 -27.67 -31.76
C GLN A 191 21.58 -28.44 -31.81
N LEU A 192 21.99 -29.04 -30.69
CA LEU A 192 23.16 -29.87 -30.60
C LEU A 192 23.11 -31.09 -31.54
N SER A 193 21.96 -31.73 -31.64
CA SER A 193 21.71 -32.86 -32.53
C SER A 193 21.62 -32.44 -34.02
N ALA A 194 21.17 -31.23 -34.30
CA ALA A 194 21.02 -30.70 -35.65
C ALA A 194 22.32 -30.14 -36.23
N THR A 195 23.34 -29.87 -35.43
CA THR A 195 24.58 -29.22 -35.83
C THR A 195 25.71 -30.24 -36.02
N ALA A 196 26.41 -30.18 -37.14
CA ALA A 196 27.59 -31.01 -37.40
C ALA A 196 28.91 -30.35 -36.97
N ASP A 197 28.97 -29.01 -36.93
CA ASP A 197 30.17 -28.22 -36.65
C ASP A 197 30.64 -28.38 -35.19
N PRO A 198 31.88 -28.84 -34.97
CA PRO A 198 32.46 -29.04 -33.65
C PRO A 198 32.57 -27.73 -32.81
N PHE A 199 32.84 -26.60 -33.45
CA PHE A 199 32.93 -25.30 -32.75
C PHE A 199 31.57 -24.84 -32.21
N ILE A 200 30.53 -25.00 -33.02
CA ILE A 200 29.15 -24.67 -32.60
C ILE A 200 28.71 -25.62 -31.49
N LYS A 201 29.04 -26.92 -31.58
CA LYS A 201 28.75 -27.88 -30.50
C LYS A 201 29.40 -27.47 -29.17
N ALA A 202 30.68 -27.11 -29.19
CA ALA A 202 31.37 -26.65 -27.98
C ALA A 202 30.67 -25.40 -27.35
N LYS A 203 30.20 -24.49 -28.21
CA LYS A 203 29.47 -23.32 -27.76
C LYS A 203 28.13 -23.68 -27.14
N ILE A 204 27.38 -24.59 -27.75
CA ILE A 204 26.09 -25.08 -27.19
C ILE A 204 26.30 -25.76 -25.84
N TYR A 205 27.34 -26.60 -25.69
CA TYR A 205 27.68 -27.19 -24.38
C TYR A 205 27.96 -26.14 -23.30
N SER A 206 28.67 -25.08 -23.64
CA SER A 206 28.94 -23.96 -22.72
C SER A 206 27.64 -23.27 -22.29
N LEU A 207 26.69 -23.06 -23.22
CA LEU A 207 25.40 -22.48 -22.92
C LEU A 207 24.56 -23.39 -22.04
N ILE A 208 24.56 -24.71 -22.29
CA ILE A 208 23.88 -25.68 -21.44
C ILE A 208 24.44 -25.67 -20.03
N ALA A 209 25.79 -25.65 -19.89
CA ALA A 209 26.43 -25.56 -18.58
C ALA A 209 25.99 -24.31 -17.80
N GLN A 210 25.92 -23.14 -18.46
CA GLN A 210 25.39 -21.90 -17.86
C GLN A 210 23.95 -22.03 -17.41
N GLN A 211 23.06 -22.67 -18.20
CA GLN A 211 21.67 -22.90 -17.82
C GLN A 211 21.57 -23.80 -16.58
N VAL A 212 22.40 -24.87 -16.53
CA VAL A 212 22.44 -25.78 -15.37
C VAL A 212 22.93 -25.05 -14.12
N GLU A 213 23.98 -24.24 -14.23
CA GLU A 213 24.46 -23.41 -13.11
C GLU A 213 23.38 -22.47 -12.58
N GLN A 214 22.64 -21.81 -13.47
CA GLN A 214 21.54 -20.91 -13.11
C GLN A 214 20.43 -21.66 -12.39
N ALA A 215 20.05 -22.86 -12.84
CA ALA A 215 19.06 -23.69 -12.17
C ALA A 215 19.52 -24.10 -10.77
N MET A 216 20.78 -24.53 -10.63
CA MET A 216 21.36 -24.87 -9.34
C MET A 216 21.38 -23.69 -8.37
N MET A 217 21.73 -22.49 -8.85
CA MET A 217 21.68 -21.28 -8.02
C MET A 217 20.27 -20.97 -7.52
N ALA A 218 19.27 -21.14 -8.39
CA ALA A 218 17.87 -20.93 -8.03
C ALA A 218 17.32 -21.96 -7.03
N GLU A 219 17.95 -23.16 -6.97
CA GLU A 219 17.55 -24.23 -6.07
C GLU A 219 18.21 -24.13 -4.69
N VAL A 220 19.50 -23.81 -4.66
CA VAL A 220 20.31 -23.85 -3.42
C VAL A 220 20.26 -22.56 -2.62
N LYS A 221 20.07 -21.41 -3.27
CA LYS A 221 20.04 -20.11 -2.58
C LYS A 221 18.62 -19.68 -2.28
N GLU A 222 18.23 -19.66 -1.02
CA GLU A 222 16.95 -19.13 -0.53
C GLU A 222 16.66 -17.71 -1.04
N ASN A 223 17.71 -16.93 -1.38
CA ASN A 223 17.63 -15.53 -1.77
C ASN A 223 18.39 -15.27 -3.09
N PHE A 224 18.22 -16.12 -4.10
CA PHE A 224 18.96 -15.97 -5.36
C PHE A 224 18.50 -14.74 -6.17
N ALA A 225 17.24 -14.34 -6.08
CA ALA A 225 16.64 -13.23 -6.83
C ALA A 225 16.68 -11.88 -6.08
N PHE A 226 16.63 -11.94 -4.75
CA PHE A 226 16.70 -10.76 -3.89
C PHE A 226 17.28 -11.15 -2.52
N LYS A 227 17.78 -10.16 -1.78
CA LYS A 227 18.29 -10.33 -0.42
C LYS A 227 17.36 -9.61 0.57
N VAL A 228 16.97 -10.26 1.65
CA VAL A 228 16.28 -9.63 2.76
C VAL A 228 17.31 -8.85 3.58
N LEU A 229 17.20 -7.51 3.59
CA LEU A 229 18.05 -6.62 4.37
C LEU A 229 17.54 -6.48 5.81
N ASP A 230 16.21 -6.33 5.96
CA ASP A 230 15.56 -6.24 7.27
C ASP A 230 14.31 -7.12 7.27
N PRO A 231 14.31 -8.20 8.03
CA PRO A 231 13.14 -9.09 8.16
C PRO A 231 12.02 -8.41 8.94
N PRO A 232 10.76 -8.77 8.70
CA PRO A 232 9.65 -8.15 9.38
C PRO A 232 9.66 -8.48 10.87
N ARG A 233 9.44 -7.46 11.72
CA ARG A 233 9.37 -7.59 13.17
C ARG A 233 7.96 -7.22 13.65
N VAL A 234 7.57 -7.84 14.78
CA VAL A 234 6.29 -7.53 15.43
C VAL A 234 6.32 -6.09 15.95
N PRO A 235 5.41 -5.22 15.46
CA PRO A 235 5.38 -3.83 15.90
C PRO A 235 4.82 -3.70 17.31
N ASP A 236 5.53 -2.94 18.16
CA ASP A 236 5.14 -2.64 19.55
C ASP A 236 4.10 -1.50 19.62
N GLN A 237 4.05 -0.63 18.59
CA GLN A 237 3.20 0.56 18.57
C GLN A 237 2.19 0.51 17.43
N ARG A 238 0.95 0.93 17.73
CA ARG A 238 -0.09 1.13 16.71
C ARG A 238 0.20 2.36 15.86
N ILE A 239 -0.08 2.26 14.56
CA ILE A 239 0.00 3.42 13.64
C ILE A 239 -1.32 4.18 13.52
N LYS A 240 -2.46 3.49 13.79
CA LYS A 240 -3.83 4.05 13.74
C LYS A 240 -4.66 3.55 14.92
N PRO A 241 -5.69 4.29 15.36
CA PRO A 241 -5.99 5.69 15.02
C PRO A 241 -5.00 6.66 15.67
N GLN A 242 -4.64 7.73 14.97
CA GLN A 242 -3.85 8.81 15.54
C GLN A 242 -4.77 9.72 16.35
N ARG A 243 -5.13 9.30 17.56
CA ARG A 243 -6.15 9.91 18.43
C ARG A 243 -5.98 11.42 18.55
N ARG A 244 -4.75 11.87 18.85
CA ARG A 244 -4.43 13.30 18.97
C ARG A 244 -4.76 14.10 17.71
N ARG A 245 -4.39 13.57 16.53
CA ARG A 245 -4.68 14.24 15.25
C ARG A 245 -6.16 14.22 14.88
N MET A 246 -6.90 13.18 15.27
CA MET A 246 -8.35 13.11 15.05
C MET A 246 -9.07 14.18 15.86
N VAL A 247 -8.78 14.29 17.16
CA VAL A 247 -9.36 15.30 18.04
C VAL A 247 -9.01 16.72 17.59
N MET A 248 -7.74 16.96 17.21
CA MET A 248 -7.32 18.27 16.73
C MET A 248 -8.04 18.68 15.43
N ARG A 249 -8.22 17.77 14.49
CA ARG A 249 -8.98 18.03 13.25
C ARG A 249 -10.46 18.31 13.55
N ALA A 250 -11.07 17.56 14.45
CA ALA A 250 -12.45 17.78 14.87
C ALA A 250 -12.61 19.15 15.55
N PHE A 251 -11.67 19.54 16.40
CA PHE A 251 -11.66 20.86 17.05
C PHE A 251 -11.60 22.01 16.03
N VAL A 252 -10.66 21.97 15.10
CA VAL A 252 -10.54 23.00 14.05
C VAL A 252 -11.80 23.07 13.18
N ALA A 253 -12.30 21.92 12.72
CA ALA A 253 -13.50 21.89 11.90
C ALA A 253 -14.74 22.41 12.67
N SER A 254 -14.90 22.05 13.93
CA SER A 254 -16.02 22.52 14.76
C SER A 254 -15.95 24.03 15.09
N LEU A 255 -14.74 24.60 15.17
CA LEU A 255 -14.57 26.02 15.33
C LEU A 255 -15.15 26.78 14.12
N PHE A 256 -14.81 26.38 12.91
CA PHE A 256 -15.35 26.98 11.69
C PHE A 256 -16.89 26.82 11.61
N VAL A 257 -17.39 25.63 11.90
CA VAL A 257 -18.85 25.36 11.92
C VAL A 257 -19.53 26.21 13.01
N GLY A 258 -18.93 26.32 14.18
CA GLY A 258 -19.45 27.13 15.29
C GLY A 258 -19.55 28.60 14.94
N ILE A 259 -18.51 29.16 14.33
CA ILE A 259 -18.50 30.57 13.85
C ILE A 259 -19.57 30.77 12.78
N PHE A 260 -19.64 29.88 11.79
CA PHE A 260 -20.66 29.96 10.74
C PHE A 260 -22.09 29.93 11.29
N MET A 261 -22.35 29.04 12.24
CA MET A 261 -23.66 28.94 12.89
C MET A 261 -24.00 30.16 13.76
N ALA A 262 -22.98 30.80 14.36
CA ALA A 262 -23.17 32.06 15.10
C ALA A 262 -23.64 33.19 14.16
N PHE A 263 -23.02 33.34 12.99
CA PHE A 263 -23.43 34.30 11.99
C PHE A 263 -24.81 34.00 11.39
N LEU A 264 -25.07 32.73 11.09
CA LEU A 264 -26.37 32.30 10.59
C LEU A 264 -27.50 32.66 11.58
N LYS A 265 -27.26 32.38 12.87
CA LYS A 265 -28.23 32.70 13.94
C LYS A 265 -28.45 34.20 14.06
N GLU A 266 -27.38 35.00 14.06
CA GLU A 266 -27.50 36.46 14.12
C GLU A 266 -28.28 37.02 12.93
N TYR A 267 -28.05 36.47 11.71
CA TYR A 267 -28.79 36.83 10.50
C TYR A 267 -30.31 36.51 10.66
N VAL A 268 -30.62 35.30 11.13
CA VAL A 268 -32.03 34.89 11.35
C VAL A 268 -32.70 35.75 12.41
N ASP A 269 -31.99 36.03 13.50
CA ASP A 269 -32.54 36.88 14.59
C ASP A 269 -32.82 38.32 14.09
N LYS A 270 -31.94 38.88 13.24
CA LYS A 270 -32.09 40.19 12.61
C LYS A 270 -33.31 40.23 11.67
N VAL A 271 -33.46 39.23 10.79
CA VAL A 271 -34.60 39.11 9.88
C VAL A 271 -35.96 38.97 10.63
N ARG A 272 -35.91 38.26 11.78
CA ARG A 272 -37.09 38.07 12.63
C ARG A 272 -37.50 39.39 13.34
N SER A 273 -36.54 40.16 13.83
CA SER A 273 -36.82 41.45 14.48
C SER A 273 -37.37 42.48 13.47
N ASP A 274 -36.86 42.51 12.23
CA ASP A 274 -37.38 43.39 11.18
C ASP A 274 -38.82 43.06 10.75
N LYS A 275 -39.22 41.80 10.81
CA LYS A 275 -40.60 41.38 10.55
C LYS A 275 -41.55 41.68 11.70
N SER A 276 -41.07 41.69 12.94
CA SER A 276 -41.89 41.96 14.14
C SER A 276 -42.08 43.44 14.40
N GLY A 277 -41.27 44.33 13.81
CA GLY A 277 -41.38 45.77 13.94
C GLY A 277 -42.28 46.42 12.85
N LYS A 278 -42.89 45.63 11.93
CA LYS A 278 -43.78 46.09 10.88
C LYS A 278 -45.27 45.74 11.07
N ILE A 279 -45.66 45.30 12.27
CA ILE A 279 -47.03 45.15 12.76
C ILE A 279 -47.24 46.18 13.89
#